data_b220a4a70e922231d6840be07852477e
#
_entry.id   b220a4a70e922231d6840be07852477e
#
_cell.length_a   1.000
_cell.length_b   1.000
_cell.length_c   1.000
_cell.angle_alpha   90.00
_cell.angle_beta   90.00
_cell.angle_gamma   90.00
#
_symmetry.space_group_name_H-M   'P 1'
#
loop_
_entity.id
_entity.type
_entity.pdbx_description
1 polymer ?
#
loop_
_entity_poly.entity_id
_entity_poly.type
_entity_poly.pdbx_seq_one_letter_code
_entity_poly.pdbx_strand_id
1 'polypeptide(L)'
;MRNRLLTWGLLAVLIVMSLALGGCGSHAAPGSKSTAIFDPAVARADTPEAIDAELAARFEKTKKAADKMFAEEAGHLVITHKYGKTILPEHPQRIAVIGLEDTAVSLDIPIAAAHLTKSSYLYPLMKDKGIADIPINAETKTINLEAVQQAKPDLILMRDSYDKNAYNALSKIAPVVALDLQKEEVTALAAARAVGQEEKGEARLHAYYGCAKQARMAIKGNIGDATVAFLRVMQKEIRLYPYSANATNRFMYELLNLRPDPMVVALDKTKNNLAISMESLPDLQADYLVISSGYGASSAGSKEAAAKRYEELRKDPLWQTLPAVREGHMLDVNSIIWNAHGLIAKEMAIQDLVDWLGSDHHANQ
;
A
#
# COMPACT_ATOMS: atom_id res chain seq x y z
N MET A 1 -51.74 38.49 48.67
CA MET A 1 -52.99 37.73 49.02
C MET A 1 -52.78 36.31 48.57
N ARG A 2 -52.49 35.53 49.58
CA ARG A 2 -53.25 34.33 50.03
C ARG A 2 -53.15 33.14 49.11
N ASN A 3 -52.33 32.20 49.54
CA ASN A 3 -52.66 30.95 50.29
C ASN A 3 -53.09 29.78 49.40
N ARG A 4 -52.55 28.72 49.51
CA ARG A 4 -52.44 27.52 50.46
C ARG A 4 -52.68 26.29 49.59
N LEU A 5 -52.17 25.20 49.73
CA LEU A 5 -51.65 24.19 50.67
C LEU A 5 -51.97 22.80 50.10
N LEU A 6 -50.98 21.94 50.13
CA LEU A 6 -50.97 20.58 50.70
C LEU A 6 -52.05 19.55 50.25
N THR A 7 -51.64 18.35 49.87
CA THR A 7 -51.53 17.12 50.69
C THR A 7 -51.22 15.92 49.76
N TRP A 8 -50.19 15.18 50.00
CA TRP A 8 -50.00 13.89 50.67
C TRP A 8 -50.87 12.75 50.12
N GLY A 9 -50.21 11.65 49.74
CA GLY A 9 -50.79 10.30 49.56
C GLY A 9 -49.72 9.29 49.24
N LEU A 10 -49.30 8.58 50.26
CA LEU A 10 -48.36 7.46 50.31
C LEU A 10 -49.03 6.11 49.92
N LEU A 11 -48.18 5.10 49.61
CA LEU A 11 -48.35 3.65 49.59
C LEU A 11 -48.89 3.05 48.30
N ALA A 12 -48.32 2.01 47.74
CA ALA A 12 -47.79 0.77 48.30
C ALA A 12 -46.94 -0.01 47.32
N VAL A 13 -45.98 -0.71 47.88
CA VAL A 13 -45.11 -1.75 47.37
C VAL A 13 -45.88 -2.92 46.80
N LEU A 14 -45.44 -3.44 45.65
CA LEU A 14 -45.58 -4.88 45.36
C LEU A 14 -44.40 -5.35 44.49
N ILE A 15 -43.58 -6.15 45.13
CA ILE A 15 -42.49 -6.94 44.57
C ILE A 15 -43.13 -8.12 43.79
N VAL A 16 -42.76 -8.24 42.50
CA VAL A 16 -42.85 -9.52 41.80
C VAL A 16 -41.51 -9.81 41.14
N MET A 17 -40.82 -10.75 41.72
CA MET A 17 -39.62 -11.38 41.17
C MET A 17 -40.06 -12.33 40.04
N SER A 18 -39.47 -12.13 38.84
CA SER A 18 -39.42 -13.18 37.82
C SER A 18 -38.07 -13.12 37.11
N LEU A 19 -37.30 -14.16 37.33
CA LEU A 19 -36.08 -14.47 36.58
C LEU A 19 -36.41 -14.68 35.10
N ALA A 20 -35.65 -14.06 34.23
CA ALA A 20 -35.43 -14.57 32.88
C ALA A 20 -34.03 -14.13 32.40
N LEU A 21 -33.33 -15.09 31.94
CA LEU A 21 -32.00 -15.19 31.41
C LEU A 21 -31.63 -14.19 30.33
N GLY A 22 -30.39 -13.70 30.42
CA GLY A 22 -29.38 -13.62 29.37
C GLY A 22 -29.64 -12.76 28.14
N GLY A 23 -28.94 -11.65 28.08
CA GLY A 23 -28.75 -10.87 26.87
C GLY A 23 -27.82 -9.69 27.16
N CYS A 24 -26.50 -9.86 27.11
CA CYS A 24 -25.57 -8.76 27.16
C CYS A 24 -25.69 -7.94 25.87
N GLY A 25 -26.53 -6.92 25.88
CA GLY A 25 -26.54 -5.85 24.89
C GLY A 25 -25.71 -4.69 25.43
N SER A 26 -24.47 -4.57 24.99
CA SER A 26 -23.65 -3.39 25.26
C SER A 26 -24.24 -2.17 24.56
N HIS A 27 -24.77 -1.24 25.35
CA HIS A 27 -25.15 0.07 24.84
C HIS A 27 -23.87 0.84 24.46
N ALA A 28 -23.61 0.98 23.16
CA ALA A 28 -22.60 1.88 22.67
C ALA A 28 -23.11 3.31 22.79
N ALA A 29 -22.35 4.15 23.48
CA ALA A 29 -22.60 5.58 23.55
C ALA A 29 -22.44 6.24 22.17
N PRO A 30 -23.27 7.22 21.75
CA PRO A 30 -23.11 7.91 20.50
C PRO A 30 -21.98 8.94 20.63
N GLY A 31 -20.86 8.72 19.92
CA GLY A 31 -19.84 9.77 19.83
C GLY A 31 -18.38 9.35 19.63
N SER A 32 -18.09 8.13 19.24
CA SER A 32 -16.75 7.77 18.77
C SER A 32 -16.78 7.61 17.26
N LYS A 33 -16.20 8.56 16.52
CA LYS A 33 -15.82 8.37 15.13
C LYS A 33 -14.66 7.38 15.12
N SER A 34 -14.99 6.10 15.17
CA SER A 34 -14.06 5.02 14.93
C SER A 34 -13.52 5.20 13.52
N THR A 35 -12.25 5.59 13.42
CA THR A 35 -11.45 5.24 12.25
C THR A 35 -11.38 3.72 12.29
N ALA A 36 -12.26 3.07 11.55
CA ALA A 36 -12.28 1.62 11.48
C ALA A 36 -10.90 1.16 11.02
N ILE A 37 -10.12 0.66 11.98
CA ILE A 37 -8.86 -0.03 11.71
C ILE A 37 -9.28 -1.30 10.99
N PHE A 38 -8.71 -1.55 9.81
CA PHE A 38 -8.88 -2.81 9.11
C PHE A 38 -8.58 -3.97 10.07
N ASP A 39 -9.58 -4.81 10.31
CA ASP A 39 -9.44 -6.02 11.10
C ASP A 39 -9.53 -7.23 10.16
N PRO A 40 -8.42 -7.95 9.94
CA PRO A 40 -8.40 -9.11 9.06
C PRO A 40 -9.25 -10.28 9.57
N ALA A 41 -9.63 -10.28 10.85
CA ALA A 41 -10.52 -11.30 11.42
C ALA A 41 -12.01 -11.03 11.09
N VAL A 42 -12.36 -9.83 10.67
CA VAL A 42 -13.71 -9.46 10.25
C VAL A 42 -13.89 -9.78 8.78
N ALA A 43 -14.70 -10.77 8.46
CA ALA A 43 -15.08 -11.07 7.09
C ALA A 43 -15.79 -9.85 6.47
N ARG A 44 -15.25 -9.34 5.37
CA ARG A 44 -15.88 -8.29 4.57
C ARG A 44 -16.70 -8.93 3.46
N ALA A 45 -17.86 -8.35 3.17
CA ALA A 45 -18.67 -8.84 2.06
C ALA A 45 -17.98 -8.56 0.72
N ASP A 46 -17.96 -9.58 -0.15
CA ASP A 46 -17.39 -9.51 -1.49
C ASP A 46 -18.50 -9.51 -2.57
N THR A 47 -19.67 -8.91 -2.28
CA THR A 47 -20.65 -8.60 -3.33
C THR A 47 -20.19 -7.38 -4.12
N PRO A 48 -20.54 -7.27 -5.43
CA PRO A 48 -20.16 -6.12 -6.24
C PRO A 48 -20.52 -4.78 -5.60
N GLU A 49 -21.70 -4.68 -4.95
CA GLU A 49 -22.20 -3.46 -4.30
C GLU A 49 -21.41 -3.12 -3.03
N ALA A 50 -21.03 -4.15 -2.24
CA ALA A 50 -20.24 -3.96 -1.02
C ALA A 50 -18.82 -3.52 -1.37
N ILE A 51 -18.23 -4.09 -2.41
CA ILE A 51 -16.91 -3.68 -2.92
C ILE A 51 -16.96 -2.23 -3.42
N ASP A 52 -17.98 -1.85 -4.19
CA ASP A 52 -18.13 -0.48 -4.68
C ASP A 52 -18.25 0.52 -3.53
N ALA A 53 -19.04 0.21 -2.52
CA ALA A 53 -19.20 1.08 -1.34
C ALA A 53 -17.88 1.22 -0.55
N GLU A 54 -17.13 0.13 -0.39
CA GLU A 54 -15.83 0.13 0.29
C GLU A 54 -14.80 0.96 -0.48
N LEU A 55 -14.69 0.75 -1.80
CA LEU A 55 -13.73 1.46 -2.64
C LEU A 55 -14.08 2.94 -2.77
N ALA A 56 -15.38 3.30 -2.82
CA ALA A 56 -15.81 4.70 -2.76
C ALA A 56 -15.43 5.37 -1.44
N ALA A 57 -15.65 4.70 -0.30
CA ALA A 57 -15.24 5.20 1.01
C ALA A 57 -13.71 5.33 1.13
N ARG A 58 -12.94 4.38 0.54
CA ARG A 58 -11.49 4.43 0.46
C ARG A 58 -11.02 5.62 -0.37
N PHE A 59 -11.66 5.87 -1.52
CA PHE A 59 -11.36 7.03 -2.37
C PHE A 59 -11.53 8.34 -1.62
N GLU A 60 -12.68 8.55 -0.98
CA GLU A 60 -12.97 9.77 -0.21
C GLU A 60 -11.95 9.98 0.93
N LYS A 61 -11.58 8.91 1.63
CA LYS A 61 -10.56 8.97 2.69
C LYS A 61 -9.19 9.36 2.11
N THR A 62 -8.82 8.78 0.97
CA THR A 62 -7.55 9.03 0.29
C THR A 62 -7.51 10.46 -0.25
N LYS A 63 -8.57 10.91 -0.93
CA LYS A 63 -8.71 12.29 -1.42
C LYS A 63 -8.61 13.29 -0.28
N LYS A 64 -9.34 13.10 0.79
CA LYS A 64 -9.27 13.97 1.97
C LYS A 64 -7.86 14.00 2.59
N ALA A 65 -7.12 12.90 2.54
CA ALA A 65 -5.74 12.86 3.05
C ALA A 65 -4.79 13.64 2.13
N ALA A 66 -4.95 13.54 0.82
CA ALA A 66 -4.20 14.33 -0.16
C ALA A 66 -4.53 15.81 -0.06
N ASP A 67 -5.82 16.18 -0.01
CA ASP A 67 -6.29 17.58 0.07
C ASP A 67 -5.73 18.32 1.29
N LYS A 68 -5.61 17.65 2.43
CA LYS A 68 -5.02 18.23 3.64
C LYS A 68 -3.57 18.65 3.51
N MET A 69 -2.87 18.17 2.48
CA MET A 69 -1.50 18.58 2.21
C MET A 69 -1.43 19.97 1.56
N PHE A 70 -2.54 20.47 1.00
CA PHE A 70 -2.59 21.70 0.23
C PHE A 70 -3.31 22.82 0.97
N ALA A 71 -2.85 24.04 0.74
CA ALA A 71 -3.48 25.28 1.17
C ALA A 71 -3.22 26.38 0.15
N GLU A 72 -4.08 27.39 0.09
CA GLU A 72 -3.79 28.64 -0.61
C GLU A 72 -3.18 29.64 0.37
N GLU A 73 -2.00 30.14 0.04
CA GLU A 73 -1.28 31.15 0.83
C GLU A 73 -0.83 32.29 -0.10
N ALA A 74 -1.28 33.51 0.19
CA ALA A 74 -0.96 34.71 -0.60
C ALA A 74 -1.22 34.58 -2.12
N GLY A 75 -2.29 33.86 -2.50
CA GLY A 75 -2.67 33.65 -3.90
C GLY A 75 -1.88 32.54 -4.60
N HIS A 76 -1.10 31.75 -3.89
CA HIS A 76 -0.34 30.63 -4.43
C HIS A 76 -0.80 29.32 -3.80
N LEU A 77 -0.83 28.25 -4.59
CA LEU A 77 -1.02 26.91 -4.08
C LEU A 77 0.25 26.43 -3.38
N VAL A 78 0.10 26.00 -2.14
CA VAL A 78 1.21 25.53 -1.28
C VAL A 78 0.94 24.10 -0.85
N ILE A 79 1.95 23.25 -0.95
CA ILE A 79 1.89 21.89 -0.42
C ILE A 79 2.77 21.78 0.84
N THR A 80 2.21 21.13 1.88
CA THR A 80 2.94 20.78 3.10
C THR A 80 3.36 19.30 3.03
N HIS A 81 4.64 19.05 3.22
CA HIS A 81 5.24 17.72 3.17
C HIS A 81 6.31 17.56 4.27
N LYS A 82 7.00 16.41 4.31
CA LYS A 82 7.97 16.06 5.36
C LYS A 82 9.00 17.15 5.67
N TYR A 83 9.46 17.91 4.68
CA TYR A 83 10.53 18.89 4.84
C TYR A 83 10.04 20.32 4.99
N GLY A 84 8.75 20.54 5.02
CA GLY A 84 8.13 21.86 5.19
C GLY A 84 7.10 22.16 4.12
N LYS A 85 7.01 23.43 3.73
CA LYS A 85 6.08 23.93 2.71
C LYS A 85 6.80 24.23 1.43
N THR A 86 6.16 23.94 0.31
CA THR A 86 6.63 24.30 -1.03
C THR A 86 5.53 25.07 -1.75
N ILE A 87 5.86 26.27 -2.23
CA ILE A 87 4.99 27.03 -3.14
C ILE A 87 5.10 26.37 -4.51
N LEU A 88 3.96 25.99 -5.08
CA LEU A 88 3.90 25.30 -6.36
C LEU A 88 3.89 26.33 -7.52
N PRO A 89 4.57 26.03 -8.64
CA PRO A 89 4.38 26.77 -9.89
C PRO A 89 2.96 26.53 -10.42
N GLU A 90 2.36 27.53 -11.06
CA GLU A 90 0.96 27.43 -11.54
C GLU A 90 0.78 26.34 -12.60
N HIS A 91 1.71 26.18 -13.52
CA HIS A 91 1.63 25.22 -14.62
C HIS A 91 3.00 24.58 -14.90
N PRO A 92 3.47 23.68 -14.02
CA PRO A 92 4.76 23.04 -14.21
C PRO A 92 4.74 22.15 -15.46
N GLN A 93 5.74 22.30 -16.34
CA GLN A 93 5.85 21.61 -17.63
C GLN A 93 7.09 20.70 -17.71
N ARG A 94 8.05 20.88 -16.80
CA ARG A 94 9.33 20.19 -16.80
C ARG A 94 9.61 19.59 -15.44
N ILE A 95 9.12 18.39 -15.24
CA ILE A 95 9.18 17.74 -13.94
C ILE A 95 10.43 16.86 -13.87
N ALA A 96 11.29 17.07 -12.87
CA ALA A 96 12.28 16.07 -12.50
C ALA A 96 11.69 15.11 -11.46
N VAL A 97 11.88 13.81 -11.66
CA VAL A 97 11.29 12.78 -10.80
C VAL A 97 12.38 11.93 -10.18
N ILE A 98 12.34 11.77 -8.85
CA ILE A 98 13.37 11.08 -8.07
C ILE A 98 12.70 10.10 -7.11
N GLY A 99 12.65 8.83 -7.50
CA GLY A 99 12.07 7.74 -6.71
C GLY A 99 10.54 7.71 -6.65
N LEU A 100 9.87 8.48 -7.55
CA LEU A 100 8.42 8.48 -7.76
C LEU A 100 8.07 8.22 -9.24
N GLU A 101 8.94 7.52 -9.96
CA GLU A 101 8.83 7.30 -11.40
C GLU A 101 7.54 6.56 -11.75
N ASP A 102 7.12 5.55 -10.96
CA ASP A 102 5.85 4.84 -11.17
C ASP A 102 4.66 5.80 -11.10
N THR A 103 4.61 6.61 -10.05
CA THR A 103 3.56 7.63 -9.87
C THR A 103 3.52 8.59 -11.05
N ALA A 104 4.67 9.10 -11.48
CA ALA A 104 4.74 10.08 -12.57
C ALA A 104 4.34 9.46 -13.92
N VAL A 105 4.77 8.22 -14.20
CA VAL A 105 4.41 7.48 -15.43
C VAL A 105 2.93 7.12 -15.41
N SER A 106 2.39 6.66 -14.28
CA SER A 106 0.99 6.28 -14.15
C SER A 106 0.01 7.43 -14.38
N LEU A 107 0.44 8.64 -14.09
CA LEU A 107 -0.31 9.90 -14.26
C LEU A 107 -0.01 10.59 -15.58
N ASP A 108 0.93 10.05 -16.38
CA ASP A 108 1.42 10.67 -17.61
C ASP A 108 1.83 12.15 -17.37
N ILE A 109 2.60 12.37 -16.29
CA ILE A 109 3.19 13.66 -15.95
C ILE A 109 4.27 14.02 -17.00
N PRO A 110 4.46 15.30 -17.35
CA PRO A 110 5.50 15.72 -18.30
C PRO A 110 6.91 15.62 -17.68
N ILE A 111 7.47 14.40 -17.68
CA ILE A 111 8.77 14.11 -17.09
C ILE A 111 9.88 14.65 -18.00
N ALA A 112 10.65 15.63 -17.51
CA ALA A 112 11.84 16.13 -18.19
C ALA A 112 13.09 15.30 -17.87
N ALA A 113 13.19 14.79 -16.63
CA ALA A 113 14.30 13.94 -16.20
C ALA A 113 13.86 13.00 -15.07
N ALA A 114 14.42 11.79 -15.06
CA ALA A 114 14.17 10.78 -14.04
C ALA A 114 15.31 9.78 -13.99
N HIS A 115 15.35 8.92 -12.96
CA HIS A 115 16.33 7.83 -12.91
C HIS A 115 15.92 6.70 -13.86
N LEU A 116 16.70 6.49 -14.94
CA LEU A 116 16.43 5.47 -15.94
C LEU A 116 17.22 4.18 -15.67
N THR A 117 16.57 3.22 -15.05
CA THR A 117 17.18 1.91 -14.77
C THR A 117 16.70 0.87 -15.80
N LYS A 118 17.62 0.32 -16.62
CA LYS A 118 17.28 -0.66 -17.68
C LYS A 118 16.57 -1.92 -17.16
N SER A 119 16.84 -2.33 -15.93
CA SER A 119 16.18 -3.46 -15.29
C SER A 119 14.82 -3.12 -14.66
N SER A 120 14.40 -1.86 -14.69
CA SER A 120 13.10 -1.43 -14.18
C SER A 120 11.97 -1.87 -15.13
N TYR A 121 10.83 -2.29 -14.56
CA TYR A 121 9.58 -2.53 -15.32
C TYR A 121 9.05 -1.26 -16.00
N LEU A 122 9.47 -0.07 -15.56
CA LEU A 122 9.11 1.22 -16.14
C LEU A 122 9.97 1.60 -17.34
N TYR A 123 11.15 0.97 -17.51
CA TYR A 123 12.08 1.35 -18.57
C TYR A 123 11.45 1.31 -19.98
N PRO A 124 10.67 0.28 -20.35
CA PRO A 124 10.00 0.27 -21.65
C PRO A 124 9.01 1.43 -21.86
N LEU A 125 8.42 1.95 -20.79
CA LEU A 125 7.46 3.05 -20.80
C LEU A 125 8.12 4.43 -20.88
N MET A 126 9.40 4.53 -20.52
CA MET A 126 10.14 5.78 -20.37
C MET A 126 11.19 6.02 -21.46
N LYS A 127 11.83 4.95 -21.97
CA LYS A 127 13.04 5.01 -22.81
C LYS A 127 12.90 5.87 -24.07
N ASP A 128 11.71 5.92 -24.67
CA ASP A 128 11.46 6.57 -25.96
C ASP A 128 10.76 7.94 -25.80
N LYS A 129 10.61 8.42 -24.56
CA LYS A 129 9.90 9.68 -24.25
C LYS A 129 10.81 10.92 -24.17
N GLY A 130 12.09 10.81 -24.51
CA GLY A 130 13.04 11.93 -24.44
C GLY A 130 13.37 12.39 -23.01
N ILE A 131 13.14 11.51 -22.02
CA ILE A 131 13.42 11.76 -20.62
C ILE A 131 14.93 11.70 -20.39
N ALA A 132 15.52 12.77 -19.81
CA ALA A 132 16.93 12.77 -19.44
C ALA A 132 17.19 11.86 -18.24
N ASP A 133 18.31 11.13 -18.26
CA ASP A 133 18.68 10.30 -17.11
C ASP A 133 19.23 11.14 -15.95
N ILE A 134 18.76 10.87 -14.76
CA ILE A 134 19.34 11.35 -13.49
C ILE A 134 20.08 10.16 -12.85
N PRO A 135 21.41 10.06 -13.01
CA PRO A 135 22.17 8.99 -12.38
C PRO A 135 22.05 9.06 -10.85
N ILE A 136 21.71 7.93 -10.24
CA ILE A 136 21.66 7.77 -8.78
C ILE A 136 22.60 6.62 -8.40
N ASN A 137 23.53 6.90 -7.51
CA ASN A 137 24.40 5.83 -6.97
C ASN A 137 23.56 4.85 -6.15
N ALA A 138 23.59 3.59 -6.52
CA ALA A 138 22.76 2.54 -5.90
C ALA A 138 23.12 2.29 -4.42
N GLU A 139 24.37 2.47 -4.03
CA GLU A 139 24.87 2.21 -2.67
C GLU A 139 24.67 3.42 -1.75
N THR A 140 25.16 4.57 -2.17
CA THR A 140 25.14 5.80 -1.35
C THR A 140 23.83 6.58 -1.46
N LYS A 141 22.97 6.25 -2.46
CA LYS A 141 21.75 6.99 -2.82
C LYS A 141 22.03 8.44 -3.22
N THR A 142 23.26 8.72 -3.64
CA THR A 142 23.65 10.07 -4.09
C THR A 142 23.05 10.37 -5.46
N ILE A 143 22.35 11.50 -5.55
CA ILE A 143 21.70 12.00 -6.76
C ILE A 143 22.69 12.87 -7.53
N ASN A 144 22.81 12.71 -8.85
CA ASN A 144 23.59 13.59 -9.69
C ASN A 144 22.84 14.93 -9.87
N LEU A 145 23.20 15.92 -9.05
CA LEU A 145 22.56 17.24 -9.05
C LEU A 145 22.82 18.02 -10.34
N GLU A 146 23.97 17.82 -11.00
CA GLU A 146 24.29 18.46 -12.28
C GLU A 146 23.32 17.99 -13.38
N ALA A 147 23.03 16.68 -13.44
CA ALA A 147 22.04 16.13 -14.36
C ALA A 147 20.64 16.72 -14.11
N VAL A 148 20.24 16.88 -12.84
CA VAL A 148 18.97 17.55 -12.49
C VAL A 148 18.97 18.99 -12.96
N GLN A 149 20.04 19.75 -12.73
CA GLN A 149 20.15 21.15 -13.14
C GLN A 149 20.15 21.31 -14.67
N GLN A 150 20.82 20.41 -15.40
CA GLN A 150 20.84 20.41 -16.86
C GLN A 150 19.45 20.17 -17.46
N ALA A 151 18.61 19.39 -16.79
CA ALA A 151 17.22 19.17 -17.21
C ALA A 151 16.33 20.41 -17.06
N LYS A 152 16.78 21.44 -16.34
CA LYS A 152 16.06 22.71 -16.09
C LYS A 152 14.61 22.45 -15.66
N PRO A 153 14.39 21.71 -14.57
CA PRO A 153 13.02 21.46 -14.10
C PRO A 153 12.41 22.73 -13.52
N ASP A 154 11.09 22.85 -13.64
CA ASP A 154 10.29 23.87 -12.96
C ASP A 154 9.66 23.33 -11.66
N LEU A 155 9.61 22.01 -11.49
CA LEU A 155 9.22 21.31 -10.28
C LEU A 155 10.00 19.99 -10.14
N ILE A 156 10.33 19.63 -8.90
CA ILE A 156 10.93 18.34 -8.58
C ILE A 156 9.99 17.52 -7.69
N LEU A 157 9.59 16.34 -8.13
CA LEU A 157 8.90 15.35 -7.32
C LEU A 157 9.92 14.35 -6.78
N MET A 158 10.06 14.24 -5.47
CA MET A 158 10.97 13.27 -4.86
C MET A 158 10.25 12.43 -3.80
N ARG A 159 10.70 11.19 -3.61
CA ARG A 159 10.23 10.41 -2.48
C ARG A 159 10.84 10.92 -1.18
N ASP A 160 10.06 10.91 -0.11
CA ASP A 160 10.42 11.49 1.19
C ASP A 160 11.45 10.68 2.01
N SER A 161 11.84 9.49 1.52
CA SER A 161 12.87 8.65 2.16
C SER A 161 14.30 9.12 1.86
N TYR A 162 14.53 10.03 0.89
CA TYR A 162 15.79 10.75 0.79
C TYR A 162 15.95 11.69 2.00
N ASP A 163 17.18 11.98 2.36
CA ASP A 163 17.46 12.81 3.53
C ASP A 163 17.24 14.32 3.29
N LYS A 164 17.31 15.10 4.35
CA LYS A 164 17.14 16.55 4.29
C LYS A 164 18.23 17.24 3.48
N ASN A 165 19.44 16.67 3.40
CA ASN A 165 20.53 17.26 2.62
C ASN A 165 20.24 17.13 1.13
N ALA A 166 19.74 16.00 0.67
CA ALA A 166 19.30 15.82 -0.71
C ALA A 166 18.15 16.80 -1.04
N TYR A 167 17.15 16.93 -0.16
CA TYR A 167 16.08 17.89 -0.32
C TYR A 167 16.61 19.33 -0.43
N ASN A 168 17.49 19.75 0.48
CA ASN A 168 18.06 21.11 0.49
C ASN A 168 18.90 21.39 -0.76
N ALA A 169 19.61 20.38 -1.28
CA ALA A 169 20.41 20.53 -2.49
C ALA A 169 19.51 20.70 -3.74
N LEU A 170 18.47 19.89 -3.85
CA LEU A 170 17.48 19.94 -4.94
C LEU A 170 16.68 21.25 -4.91
N SER A 171 16.32 21.74 -3.71
CA SER A 171 15.57 23.00 -3.54
C SER A 171 16.31 24.26 -4.02
N LYS A 172 17.63 24.15 -4.26
CA LYS A 172 18.41 25.23 -4.89
C LYS A 172 18.25 25.25 -6.42
N ILE A 173 17.73 24.18 -7.00
CA ILE A 173 17.53 24.01 -8.45
C ILE A 173 16.10 24.40 -8.83
N ALA A 174 15.10 23.86 -8.15
CA ALA A 174 13.68 24.13 -8.39
C ALA A 174 12.86 23.83 -7.12
N PRO A 175 11.59 24.27 -7.03
CA PRO A 175 10.66 23.83 -5.97
C PRO A 175 10.61 22.32 -5.86
N VAL A 176 10.64 21.78 -4.63
CA VAL A 176 10.67 20.33 -4.38
C VAL A 176 9.44 19.92 -3.59
N VAL A 177 8.75 18.89 -4.06
CA VAL A 177 7.66 18.21 -3.35
C VAL A 177 8.14 16.82 -2.94
N ALA A 178 8.20 16.57 -1.62
CA ALA A 178 8.61 15.29 -1.07
C ALA A 178 7.39 14.47 -0.62
N LEU A 179 7.11 13.36 -1.29
CA LEU A 179 5.91 12.53 -1.07
C LEU A 179 6.26 11.17 -0.47
N ASP A 180 5.33 10.67 0.35
CA ASP A 180 5.47 9.39 1.05
C ASP A 180 5.16 8.21 0.13
N LEU A 181 6.21 7.55 -0.35
CA LEU A 181 6.11 6.41 -1.24
C LEU A 181 5.31 5.23 -0.64
N GLN A 182 5.21 5.14 0.69
CA GLN A 182 4.41 4.11 1.36
C GLN A 182 2.90 4.37 1.29
N LYS A 183 2.49 5.60 0.97
CA LYS A 183 1.09 6.01 0.80
C LYS A 183 0.76 6.21 -0.68
N GLU A 184 0.91 5.17 -1.46
CA GLU A 184 0.87 5.20 -2.94
C GLU A 184 -0.34 5.95 -3.51
N GLU A 185 -1.53 5.67 -2.99
CA GLU A 185 -2.79 6.29 -3.44
C GLU A 185 -2.84 7.80 -3.12
N VAL A 186 -2.46 8.18 -1.90
CA VAL A 186 -2.37 9.59 -1.49
C VAL A 186 -1.30 10.32 -2.30
N THR A 187 -0.15 9.66 -2.51
CA THR A 187 0.95 10.20 -3.30
C THR A 187 0.56 10.43 -4.75
N ALA A 188 -0.23 9.52 -5.35
CA ALA A 188 -0.74 9.71 -6.70
C ALA A 188 -1.63 10.96 -6.82
N LEU A 189 -2.60 11.13 -5.91
CA LEU A 189 -3.47 12.32 -5.91
C LEU A 189 -2.70 13.61 -5.62
N ALA A 190 -1.77 13.57 -4.65
CA ALA A 190 -0.95 14.73 -4.31
C ALA A 190 0.00 15.13 -5.46
N ALA A 191 0.62 14.17 -6.14
CA ALA A 191 1.47 14.43 -7.30
C ALA A 191 0.66 15.03 -8.45
N ALA A 192 -0.52 14.46 -8.75
CA ALA A 192 -1.41 14.97 -9.79
C ALA A 192 -1.82 16.43 -9.52
N ARG A 193 -2.24 16.74 -8.29
CA ARG A 193 -2.62 18.11 -7.90
C ARG A 193 -1.42 19.06 -7.93
N ALA A 194 -0.23 18.62 -7.50
CA ALA A 194 0.97 19.45 -7.53
C ALA A 194 1.39 19.87 -8.95
N VAL A 195 0.99 19.12 -9.98
CA VAL A 195 1.25 19.43 -11.38
C VAL A 195 0.01 19.96 -12.13
N GLY A 196 -1.07 20.31 -11.42
CA GLY A 196 -2.29 20.85 -12.04
C GLY A 196 -3.12 19.82 -12.83
N GLN A 197 -3.02 18.52 -12.49
CA GLN A 197 -3.74 17.41 -13.15
C GLN A 197 -4.66 16.66 -12.17
N GLU A 198 -5.34 17.37 -11.27
CA GLU A 198 -6.15 16.78 -10.19
C GLU A 198 -7.20 15.79 -10.70
N GLU A 199 -8.01 16.19 -11.68
CA GLU A 199 -9.05 15.32 -12.27
C GLU A 199 -8.46 14.04 -12.90
N LYS A 200 -7.30 14.16 -13.54
CA LYS A 200 -6.59 13.01 -14.12
C LYS A 200 -6.08 12.05 -13.04
N GLY A 201 -5.61 12.59 -11.92
CA GLY A 201 -5.22 11.82 -10.75
C GLY A 201 -6.38 11.03 -10.15
N GLU A 202 -7.54 11.67 -9.98
CA GLU A 202 -8.76 11.03 -9.49
C GLU A 202 -9.24 9.92 -10.45
N ALA A 203 -9.31 10.21 -11.75
CA ALA A 203 -9.68 9.23 -12.76
C ALA A 203 -8.72 8.01 -12.77
N ARG A 204 -7.42 8.26 -12.61
CA ARG A 204 -6.41 7.19 -12.52
C ARG A 204 -6.59 6.31 -11.30
N LEU A 205 -6.90 6.91 -10.14
CA LEU A 205 -7.15 6.16 -8.92
C LEU A 205 -8.45 5.35 -9.00
N HIS A 206 -9.51 5.90 -9.61
CA HIS A 206 -10.74 5.15 -9.90
C HIS A 206 -10.48 3.95 -10.82
N ALA A 207 -9.66 4.11 -11.86
CA ALA A 207 -9.29 3.01 -12.75
C ALA A 207 -8.54 1.88 -11.98
N TYR A 208 -7.61 2.25 -11.09
CA TYR A 208 -6.92 1.32 -10.21
C TYR A 208 -7.88 0.55 -9.29
N TYR A 209 -8.86 1.22 -8.70
CA TYR A 209 -9.89 0.57 -7.88
C TYR A 209 -10.81 -0.33 -8.71
N GLY A 210 -11.09 0.04 -9.95
CA GLY A 210 -11.82 -0.82 -10.89
C GLY A 210 -11.08 -2.14 -11.16
N CYS A 211 -9.75 -2.07 -11.38
CA CYS A 211 -8.90 -3.25 -11.51
C CYS A 211 -8.92 -4.11 -10.22
N ALA A 212 -8.79 -3.49 -9.05
CA ALA A 212 -8.86 -4.19 -7.77
C ALA A 212 -10.22 -4.88 -7.53
N LYS A 213 -11.35 -4.22 -7.89
CA LYS A 213 -12.69 -4.82 -7.80
C LYS A 213 -12.79 -6.09 -8.64
N GLN A 214 -12.39 -6.02 -9.90
CA GLN A 214 -12.41 -7.18 -10.80
C GLN A 214 -11.56 -8.33 -10.27
N ALA A 215 -10.36 -8.02 -9.78
CA ALA A 215 -9.48 -9.00 -9.18
C ALA A 215 -10.08 -9.67 -7.92
N ARG A 216 -10.67 -8.89 -7.01
CA ARG A 216 -11.36 -9.43 -5.81
C ARG A 216 -12.42 -10.43 -6.20
N MET A 217 -13.28 -10.06 -7.17
CA MET A 217 -14.38 -10.93 -7.61
C MET A 217 -13.86 -12.23 -8.22
N ALA A 218 -12.85 -12.14 -9.10
CA ALA A 218 -12.24 -13.32 -9.76
C ALA A 218 -11.56 -14.25 -8.75
N ILE A 219 -10.70 -13.70 -7.90
CA ILE A 219 -9.95 -14.49 -6.91
C ILE A 219 -10.89 -15.13 -5.89
N LYS A 220 -11.83 -14.35 -5.33
CA LYS A 220 -12.77 -14.86 -4.33
C LYS A 220 -13.67 -15.97 -4.87
N GLY A 221 -14.06 -15.87 -6.15
CA GLY A 221 -14.83 -16.91 -6.82
C GLY A 221 -14.13 -18.27 -6.84
N ASN A 222 -12.79 -18.26 -6.91
CA ASN A 222 -12.00 -19.49 -7.04
C ASN A 222 -11.45 -20.02 -5.72
N ILE A 223 -10.87 -19.16 -4.86
CA ILE A 223 -10.23 -19.63 -3.63
C ILE A 223 -11.10 -19.50 -2.37
N GLY A 224 -12.26 -18.84 -2.47
CA GLY A 224 -13.17 -18.66 -1.32
C GLY A 224 -12.49 -17.97 -0.14
N ASP A 225 -12.51 -18.62 1.03
CA ASP A 225 -11.91 -18.10 2.27
C ASP A 225 -10.52 -18.68 2.58
N ALA A 226 -9.85 -19.26 1.57
CA ALA A 226 -8.48 -19.74 1.72
C ALA A 226 -7.52 -18.63 2.13
N THR A 227 -6.53 -19.01 2.92
CA THR A 227 -5.54 -18.08 3.48
C THR A 227 -4.35 -17.88 2.55
N VAL A 228 -3.85 -16.66 2.50
CA VAL A 228 -2.68 -16.29 1.68
C VAL A 228 -1.61 -15.66 2.56
N ALA A 229 -0.35 -16.03 2.37
CA ALA A 229 0.77 -15.37 3.00
C ALA A 229 1.81 -14.91 1.97
N PHE A 230 2.45 -13.75 2.26
CA PHE A 230 3.56 -13.23 1.48
C PHE A 230 4.86 -13.39 2.24
N LEU A 231 5.77 -14.16 1.65
CA LEU A 231 7.11 -14.39 2.16
C LEU A 231 8.15 -13.67 1.30
N ARG A 232 9.14 -13.09 1.95
CA ARG A 232 10.35 -12.63 1.27
C ARG A 232 11.56 -13.44 1.74
N VAL A 233 12.14 -14.17 0.81
CA VAL A 233 13.39 -14.92 1.07
C VAL A 233 14.57 -13.99 0.79
N MET A 234 15.35 -13.72 1.83
CA MET A 234 16.55 -12.90 1.78
C MET A 234 17.77 -13.81 1.87
N GLN A 235 18.97 -13.27 1.61
CA GLN A 235 20.21 -14.03 1.72
C GLN A 235 20.39 -14.70 3.10
N LYS A 236 20.01 -14.01 4.19
CA LYS A 236 20.27 -14.45 5.57
C LYS A 236 19.03 -14.81 6.37
N GLU A 237 17.85 -14.48 5.90
CA GLU A 237 16.60 -14.62 6.65
C GLU A 237 15.39 -14.83 5.75
N ILE A 238 14.33 -15.39 6.30
CA ILE A 238 13.00 -15.41 5.70
C ILE A 238 12.19 -14.37 6.44
N ARG A 239 11.54 -13.45 5.72
CA ARG A 239 10.73 -12.39 6.30
C ARG A 239 9.26 -12.65 6.06
N LEU A 240 8.52 -12.52 7.14
CA LEU A 240 7.07 -12.39 7.15
C LEU A 240 6.73 -10.96 7.60
N TYR A 241 5.62 -10.44 7.12
CA TYR A 241 5.22 -9.04 7.36
C TYR A 241 3.86 -9.01 8.04
N PRO A 242 3.63 -8.16 9.05
CA PRO A 242 2.29 -7.88 9.54
C PRO A 242 1.38 -7.44 8.40
N TYR A 243 0.11 -7.78 8.46
CA TYR A 243 -0.83 -7.56 7.35
C TYR A 243 -0.93 -6.10 6.87
N SER A 244 -0.63 -5.11 7.71
CA SER A 244 -0.69 -3.68 7.38
C SER A 244 0.69 -3.00 7.28
N ALA A 245 1.81 -3.77 7.39
CA ALA A 245 3.14 -3.19 7.58
C ALA A 245 3.72 -2.52 6.35
N ASN A 246 3.43 -3.02 5.16
CA ASN A 246 4.00 -2.51 3.92
C ASN A 246 2.98 -2.42 2.79
N ALA A 247 3.33 -1.77 1.69
CA ALA A 247 2.44 -1.59 0.56
C ALA A 247 1.98 -2.93 -0.05
N THR A 248 2.85 -3.95 -0.09
CA THR A 248 2.51 -5.28 -0.62
C THR A 248 1.43 -5.96 0.24
N ASN A 249 1.59 -5.98 1.56
CA ASN A 249 0.59 -6.57 2.43
C ASN A 249 -0.72 -5.77 2.44
N ARG A 250 -0.63 -4.44 2.42
CA ARG A 250 -1.84 -3.61 2.33
C ARG A 250 -2.64 -3.84 1.05
N PHE A 251 -2.00 -3.92 -0.12
CA PHE A 251 -2.78 -4.17 -1.33
C PHE A 251 -3.40 -5.57 -1.33
N MET A 252 -2.70 -6.59 -0.85
CA MET A 252 -3.23 -7.95 -0.78
C MET A 252 -4.41 -8.07 0.21
N TYR A 253 -4.24 -7.57 1.42
CA TYR A 253 -5.20 -7.80 2.50
C TYR A 253 -6.23 -6.69 2.65
N GLU A 254 -5.85 -5.41 2.47
CA GLU A 254 -6.78 -4.29 2.60
C GLU A 254 -7.50 -3.95 1.30
N LEU A 255 -6.82 -4.02 0.15
CA LEU A 255 -7.43 -3.68 -1.14
C LEU A 255 -8.10 -4.90 -1.80
N LEU A 256 -7.39 -6.02 -1.91
CA LEU A 256 -7.91 -7.24 -2.55
C LEU A 256 -8.72 -8.13 -1.60
N ASN A 257 -8.78 -7.81 -0.31
CA ASN A 257 -9.51 -8.59 0.69
C ASN A 257 -9.10 -10.07 0.79
N LEU A 258 -7.84 -10.38 0.48
CA LEU A 258 -7.32 -11.73 0.71
C LEU A 258 -7.27 -12.01 2.22
N ARG A 259 -7.57 -13.25 2.60
CA ARG A 259 -7.51 -13.64 4.00
C ARG A 259 -6.08 -13.93 4.42
N PRO A 260 -5.50 -13.20 5.40
CA PRO A 260 -4.15 -13.47 5.87
C PRO A 260 -4.12 -14.77 6.70
N ASP A 261 -2.98 -15.47 6.64
CA ASP A 261 -2.70 -16.57 7.56
C ASP A 261 -2.72 -16.11 9.03
N PRO A 262 -3.18 -16.94 9.99
CA PRO A 262 -3.20 -16.59 11.41
C PRO A 262 -1.84 -16.14 11.97
N MET A 263 -0.72 -16.69 11.48
CA MET A 263 0.62 -16.25 11.86
C MET A 263 0.88 -14.80 11.43
N VAL A 264 0.42 -14.42 10.24
CA VAL A 264 0.51 -13.01 9.75
C VAL A 264 -0.31 -12.06 10.64
N VAL A 265 -1.49 -12.49 11.07
CA VAL A 265 -2.38 -11.71 11.97
C VAL A 265 -1.76 -11.52 13.35
N ALA A 266 -1.07 -12.56 13.86
CA ALA A 266 -0.44 -12.54 15.18
C ALA A 266 0.84 -11.72 15.25
N LEU A 267 1.43 -11.32 14.11
CA LEU A 267 2.66 -10.54 14.10
C LEU A 267 2.49 -9.16 14.73
N ASP A 268 3.53 -8.70 15.42
CA ASP A 268 3.60 -7.37 16.01
C ASP A 268 3.48 -6.27 14.96
N LYS A 269 2.34 -5.57 14.98
CA LYS A 269 2.00 -4.49 14.03
C LYS A 269 2.90 -3.25 14.14
N THR A 270 3.69 -3.15 15.20
CA THR A 270 4.68 -2.07 15.37
C THR A 270 5.97 -2.32 14.61
N LYS A 271 6.18 -3.54 14.13
CA LYS A 271 7.34 -3.94 13.34
C LYS A 271 7.04 -3.84 11.85
N ASN A 272 8.02 -3.40 11.08
CA ASN A 272 7.89 -3.35 9.61
C ASN A 272 7.97 -4.73 8.96
N ASN A 273 8.71 -5.65 9.58
CA ASN A 273 8.86 -7.05 9.18
C ASN A 273 9.40 -7.85 10.36
N LEU A 274 9.23 -9.17 10.31
CA LEU A 274 9.85 -10.11 11.24
C LEU A 274 10.59 -11.18 10.46
N ALA A 275 11.84 -11.45 10.88
CA ALA A 275 12.54 -12.66 10.46
C ALA A 275 11.91 -13.83 11.19
N ILE A 276 11.50 -14.86 10.45
CA ILE A 276 11.02 -16.13 11.01
C ILE A 276 12.15 -17.14 10.99
N SER A 277 12.25 -17.92 12.07
CA SER A 277 13.24 -19.00 12.14
C SER A 277 12.76 -20.22 11.36
N MET A 278 13.69 -21.11 11.04
CA MET A 278 13.34 -22.39 10.38
C MET A 278 12.45 -23.26 11.27
N GLU A 279 12.63 -23.20 12.58
CA GLU A 279 11.84 -23.96 13.55
C GLU A 279 10.38 -23.47 13.65
N SER A 280 10.17 -22.15 13.44
CA SER A 280 8.81 -21.57 13.43
C SER A 280 8.15 -21.57 12.04
N LEU A 281 8.88 -21.96 11.01
CA LEU A 281 8.34 -22.01 9.66
C LEU A 281 7.14 -22.95 9.52
N PRO A 282 7.09 -24.16 10.16
CA PRO A 282 5.94 -25.03 10.10
C PRO A 282 4.66 -24.49 10.74
N ASP A 283 4.74 -23.41 11.55
CA ASP A 283 3.56 -22.73 12.11
C ASP A 283 2.80 -21.91 11.04
N LEU A 284 3.42 -21.64 9.91
CA LEU A 284 2.78 -21.00 8.77
C LEU A 284 1.89 -22.01 8.03
N GLN A 285 0.58 -21.88 8.20
CA GLN A 285 -0.41 -22.81 7.69
C GLN A 285 -1.22 -22.24 6.52
N ALA A 286 -0.68 -21.25 5.81
CA ALA A 286 -1.32 -20.64 4.66
C ALA A 286 -1.64 -21.67 3.57
N ASP A 287 -2.83 -21.55 2.98
CA ASP A 287 -3.25 -22.36 1.83
C ASP A 287 -2.51 -21.99 0.56
N TYR A 288 -2.10 -20.71 0.45
CA TYR A 288 -1.38 -20.15 -0.70
C TYR A 288 -0.18 -19.30 -0.24
N LEU A 289 0.95 -19.46 -0.92
CA LEU A 289 2.17 -18.70 -0.65
C LEU A 289 2.60 -17.88 -1.87
N VAL A 290 2.72 -16.57 -1.67
CA VAL A 290 3.39 -15.67 -2.62
C VAL A 290 4.81 -15.45 -2.15
N ILE A 291 5.80 -15.73 -2.98
CA ILE A 291 7.21 -15.77 -2.61
C ILE A 291 8.02 -14.81 -3.46
N SER A 292 8.67 -13.85 -2.81
CA SER A 292 9.60 -12.92 -3.45
C SER A 292 11.02 -13.20 -2.95
N SER A 293 11.97 -13.43 -3.85
CA SER A 293 13.38 -13.59 -3.48
C SER A 293 14.18 -12.31 -3.69
N GLY A 294 14.87 -11.85 -2.64
CA GLY A 294 15.75 -10.68 -2.67
C GLY A 294 15.04 -9.33 -2.56
N TYR A 295 15.84 -8.27 -2.68
CA TYR A 295 15.37 -6.90 -2.87
C TYR A 295 15.25 -6.58 -4.36
N GLY A 296 14.46 -5.56 -4.71
CA GLY A 296 14.33 -5.06 -6.08
C GLY A 296 15.68 -4.69 -6.74
N ALA A 297 15.64 -3.96 -7.84
CA ALA A 297 16.74 -3.72 -8.78
C ALA A 297 18.08 -3.19 -8.22
N SER A 298 18.14 -2.74 -6.96
CA SER A 298 19.27 -1.94 -6.46
C SER A 298 20.47 -2.72 -5.90
N SER A 299 20.48 -4.07 -5.92
CA SER A 299 21.61 -4.87 -5.41
C SER A 299 21.68 -6.23 -6.08
N ALA A 300 22.37 -6.30 -7.22
CA ALA A 300 22.49 -7.51 -8.04
C ALA A 300 23.03 -8.71 -7.23
N GLY A 301 24.10 -8.55 -6.46
CA GLY A 301 24.67 -9.62 -5.65
C GLY A 301 23.76 -10.14 -4.53
N SER A 302 22.90 -9.29 -3.95
CA SER A 302 21.91 -9.74 -2.96
C SER A 302 20.74 -10.48 -3.58
N LYS A 303 20.40 -10.22 -4.84
CA LYS A 303 19.36 -10.94 -5.57
C LYS A 303 19.79 -12.37 -5.87
N GLU A 304 21.00 -12.55 -6.39
CA GLU A 304 21.57 -13.88 -6.68
C GLU A 304 21.75 -14.71 -5.40
N ALA A 305 22.24 -14.09 -4.32
CA ALA A 305 22.39 -14.77 -3.04
C ALA A 305 21.04 -15.17 -2.41
N ALA A 306 20.01 -14.33 -2.56
CA ALA A 306 18.66 -14.66 -2.12
C ALA A 306 18.02 -15.77 -2.96
N ALA A 307 18.22 -15.75 -4.27
CA ALA A 307 17.74 -16.81 -5.17
C ALA A 307 18.40 -18.16 -4.81
N LYS A 308 19.74 -18.18 -4.59
CA LYS A 308 20.44 -19.37 -4.13
C LYS A 308 19.89 -19.86 -2.79
N ARG A 309 19.67 -18.96 -1.82
CA ARG A 309 19.06 -19.30 -0.54
C ARG A 309 17.68 -19.91 -0.70
N TYR A 310 16.87 -19.40 -1.63
CA TYR A 310 15.54 -19.94 -1.90
C TYR A 310 15.61 -21.34 -2.49
N GLU A 311 16.53 -21.63 -3.42
CA GLU A 311 16.76 -22.97 -3.96
C GLU A 311 17.22 -23.98 -2.89
N GLU A 312 17.99 -23.53 -1.89
CA GLU A 312 18.36 -24.35 -0.72
C GLU A 312 17.14 -24.61 0.17
N LEU A 313 16.34 -23.55 0.44
CA LEU A 313 15.13 -23.62 1.26
C LEU A 313 14.11 -24.61 0.68
N ARG A 314 13.92 -24.60 -0.63
CA ARG A 314 12.99 -25.53 -1.32
C ARG A 314 13.33 -27.00 -1.10
N LYS A 315 14.56 -27.33 -0.73
CA LYS A 315 15.01 -28.71 -0.42
C LYS A 315 14.94 -29.05 1.04
N ASP A 316 14.64 -28.08 1.90
CA ASP A 316 14.61 -28.26 3.35
C ASP A 316 13.36 -29.06 3.75
N PRO A 317 13.50 -30.10 4.61
CA PRO A 317 12.36 -30.88 5.07
C PRO A 317 11.27 -30.05 5.76
N LEU A 318 11.64 -28.99 6.51
CA LEU A 318 10.66 -28.12 7.17
C LEU A 318 9.85 -27.32 6.15
N TRP A 319 10.48 -26.86 5.06
CA TRP A 319 9.77 -26.22 3.94
C TRP A 319 8.74 -27.14 3.32
N GLN A 320 9.07 -28.43 3.16
CA GLN A 320 8.17 -29.43 2.59
C GLN A 320 6.97 -29.78 3.50
N THR A 321 6.98 -29.34 4.75
CA THR A 321 5.83 -29.53 5.66
C THR A 321 4.71 -28.50 5.45
N LEU A 322 4.99 -27.37 4.79
CA LEU A 322 4.03 -26.29 4.59
C LEU A 322 2.85 -26.78 3.72
N PRO A 323 1.58 -26.49 4.11
CA PRO A 323 0.42 -26.90 3.32
C PRO A 323 0.50 -26.43 1.87
N ALA A 324 0.74 -25.15 1.65
CA ALA A 324 0.86 -24.58 0.30
C ALA A 324 1.97 -25.24 -0.54
N VAL A 325 3.07 -25.68 0.07
CA VAL A 325 4.15 -26.38 -0.66
C VAL A 325 3.73 -27.76 -1.09
N ARG A 326 3.08 -28.51 -0.20
CA ARG A 326 2.57 -29.86 -0.49
C ARG A 326 1.50 -29.88 -1.57
N GLU A 327 0.64 -28.87 -1.58
CA GLU A 327 -0.45 -28.71 -2.54
C GLU A 327 0.00 -28.04 -3.86
N GLY A 328 1.26 -27.57 -3.96
CA GLY A 328 1.75 -26.84 -5.11
C GLY A 328 1.24 -25.40 -5.21
N HIS A 329 0.64 -24.87 -4.17
CA HIS A 329 0.04 -23.54 -4.12
C HIS A 329 1.08 -22.45 -3.83
N MET A 330 2.08 -22.33 -4.68
CA MET A 330 3.15 -21.33 -4.57
C MET A 330 3.24 -20.47 -5.82
N LEU A 331 3.34 -19.15 -5.63
CA LEU A 331 3.62 -18.18 -6.69
C LEU A 331 4.97 -17.52 -6.44
N ASP A 332 5.95 -17.81 -7.30
CA ASP A 332 7.22 -17.11 -7.32
C ASP A 332 7.07 -15.81 -8.11
N VAL A 333 7.25 -14.68 -7.44
CA VAL A 333 7.00 -13.37 -8.05
C VAL A 333 8.27 -12.58 -8.34
N ASN A 334 8.16 -11.70 -9.34
CA ASN A 334 9.25 -10.79 -9.67
C ASN A 334 9.46 -9.75 -8.56
N SER A 335 10.57 -9.88 -7.82
CA SER A 335 10.89 -9.00 -6.69
C SER A 335 11.03 -7.52 -7.08
N ILE A 336 11.32 -7.20 -8.34
CA ILE A 336 11.43 -5.81 -8.82
C ILE A 336 10.04 -5.16 -8.87
N ILE A 337 9.03 -5.90 -9.29
CA ILE A 337 7.64 -5.44 -9.38
C ILE A 337 6.98 -5.46 -8.00
N TRP A 338 7.00 -6.60 -7.33
CA TRP A 338 6.26 -6.80 -6.09
C TRP A 338 6.76 -5.97 -4.91
N ASN A 339 8.05 -5.62 -4.91
CA ASN A 339 8.63 -4.72 -3.91
C ASN A 339 8.66 -3.26 -4.35
N ALA A 340 8.22 -2.95 -5.57
CA ALA A 340 8.07 -1.58 -6.03
C ALA A 340 6.82 -0.93 -5.44
N HIS A 341 6.83 0.39 -5.46
CA HIS A 341 5.75 1.24 -5.02
C HIS A 341 5.17 1.99 -6.21
N GLY A 342 3.86 2.19 -6.18
CA GLY A 342 3.11 2.90 -7.19
C GLY A 342 2.03 2.05 -7.84
N LEU A 343 1.12 2.70 -8.57
CA LEU A 343 -0.10 2.07 -9.07
C LEU A 343 0.18 1.06 -10.19
N ILE A 344 1.19 1.32 -11.05
CA ILE A 344 1.55 0.39 -12.15
C ILE A 344 2.09 -0.91 -11.58
N ALA A 345 3.03 -0.83 -10.63
CA ALA A 345 3.59 -2.03 -10.00
C ALA A 345 2.50 -2.86 -9.30
N LYS A 346 1.55 -2.20 -8.63
CA LYS A 346 0.45 -2.89 -7.95
C LYS A 346 -0.53 -3.52 -8.94
N GLU A 347 -0.84 -2.88 -10.05
CA GLU A 347 -1.66 -3.47 -11.11
C GLU A 347 -0.98 -4.71 -11.73
N MET A 348 0.33 -4.66 -11.95
CA MET A 348 1.08 -5.84 -12.40
C MET A 348 1.03 -6.98 -11.36
N ALA A 349 1.19 -6.66 -10.08
CA ALA A 349 1.08 -7.66 -9.02
C ALA A 349 -0.36 -8.19 -8.84
N ILE A 350 -1.38 -7.36 -9.07
CA ILE A 350 -2.78 -7.77 -9.12
C ILE A 350 -2.99 -8.75 -10.29
N GLN A 351 -2.41 -8.46 -11.47
CA GLN A 351 -2.52 -9.34 -12.61
C GLN A 351 -1.86 -10.70 -12.36
N ASP A 352 -0.67 -10.74 -11.75
CA ASP A 352 -0.02 -11.99 -11.34
C ASP A 352 -0.94 -12.84 -10.44
N LEU A 353 -1.65 -12.19 -9.48
CA LEU A 353 -2.60 -12.89 -8.61
C LEU A 353 -3.85 -13.38 -9.36
N VAL A 354 -4.39 -12.56 -10.28
CA VAL A 354 -5.55 -12.95 -11.08
C VAL A 354 -5.21 -14.11 -12.01
N ASP A 355 -4.06 -14.08 -12.65
CA ASP A 355 -3.61 -15.15 -13.54
C ASP A 355 -3.39 -16.47 -12.78
N TRP A 356 -2.95 -16.39 -11.54
CA TRP A 356 -2.68 -17.54 -10.70
C TRP A 356 -3.92 -18.03 -9.93
N LEU A 357 -4.63 -17.14 -9.23
CA LEU A 357 -5.76 -17.50 -8.35
C LEU A 357 -7.12 -17.31 -9.03
N GLY A 358 -7.19 -16.54 -10.11
CA GLY A 358 -8.41 -16.17 -10.81
C GLY A 358 -8.81 -17.12 -11.93
N SER A 359 -7.99 -18.12 -12.27
CA SER A 359 -8.26 -19.10 -13.31
C SER A 359 -8.58 -20.47 -12.75
N ASP A 360 -9.51 -21.21 -13.37
CA ASP A 360 -9.95 -22.56 -12.98
C ASP A 360 -8.85 -23.65 -13.07
N HIS A 361 -7.59 -23.27 -13.25
CA HIS A 361 -6.47 -24.20 -13.45
C HIS A 361 -6.11 -25.04 -12.22
N HIS A 362 -6.62 -24.73 -11.03
CA HIS A 362 -6.36 -25.49 -9.80
C HIS A 362 -7.31 -26.67 -9.57
N ALA A 363 -8.34 -26.85 -10.40
CA ALA A 363 -9.30 -27.95 -10.26
C ALA A 363 -8.84 -29.27 -10.89
N ASN A 364 -7.68 -29.32 -11.58
CA ASN A 364 -7.23 -30.47 -12.36
C ASN A 364 -5.73 -30.83 -12.22
N GLN A 365 -5.12 -30.60 -11.06
CA GLN A 365 -3.78 -31.16 -10.79
C GLN A 365 -3.77 -32.04 -9.57
#